data_805ad980fb20a292cb92064b35021a90
#
_entry.id   805ad980fb20a292cb92064b35021a90
#
_cell.length_a   1.000
_cell.length_b   1.000
_cell.length_c   1.000
_cell.angle_alpha   90.00
_cell.angle_beta   90.00
_cell.angle_gamma   90.00
#
_symmetry.space_group_name_H-M   'P 1'
#
loop_
_entity.id
_entity.type
_entity.pdbx_description
1 polymer ?
#
loop_
_entity_poly.entity_id
_entity_poly.type
_entity_poly.pdbx_seq_one_letter_code
_entity_poly.pdbx_strand_id
1 'polypeptide(L)'
;MSYTRAQFIQKIAPMAQADAKTSKVLASLTIAQAILESNNGNSLLTQQGNALFGIKATRSWRGKVWTGKTIEYYDGKTATTIVDGFRAYTSWEESIKDHSKLLTQASRYKAVVGETDYKKACQEIHKAGYATDPSYAEKLIALIEKYNLVQYDIAHKVIKEDPELATAVSKLIKSGIQLQYNDWKRVDLIKLSNVPA
;
A
#
# COMPACT_ATOMS: atom_id res chain seq x y z
N MET A 1 9.28 11.92 15.75
CA MET A 1 8.59 10.80 16.44
C MET A 1 8.75 9.55 15.60
N SER A 2 9.03 8.41 16.25
CA SER A 2 9.12 7.11 15.54
C SER A 2 7.78 6.40 15.65
N TYR A 3 7.31 5.81 14.53
CA TYR A 3 6.07 5.02 14.49
C TYR A 3 6.37 3.56 14.81
N THR A 4 5.56 2.95 15.66
CA THR A 4 5.44 1.49 15.69
C THR A 4 4.74 1.01 14.41
N ARG A 5 4.87 -0.28 14.07
CA ARG A 5 4.19 -0.87 12.92
C ARG A 5 2.66 -0.66 12.96
N ALA A 6 2.06 -0.89 14.13
CA ALA A 6 0.62 -0.73 14.31
C ALA A 6 0.17 0.72 14.10
N GLN A 7 0.88 1.70 14.68
CA GLN A 7 0.59 3.12 14.49
C GLN A 7 0.75 3.54 13.02
N PHE A 8 1.77 3.02 12.33
CA PHE A 8 1.97 3.29 10.92
C PHE A 8 0.83 2.75 10.07
N ILE A 9 0.43 1.48 10.28
CA ILE A 9 -0.70 0.88 9.56
C ILE A 9 -1.98 1.67 9.81
N GLN A 10 -2.29 2.00 11.07
CA GLN A 10 -3.48 2.78 11.42
C GLN A 10 -3.51 4.13 10.69
N LYS A 11 -2.36 4.78 10.55
CA LYS A 11 -2.26 6.08 9.88
C LYS A 11 -2.39 5.98 8.36
N ILE A 12 -1.75 4.98 7.73
CA ILE A 12 -1.68 4.89 6.27
C ILE A 12 -2.90 4.20 5.65
N ALA A 13 -3.57 3.30 6.37
CA ALA A 13 -4.64 2.49 5.83
C ALA A 13 -5.81 3.30 5.23
N PRO A 14 -6.32 4.37 5.87
CA PRO A 14 -7.39 5.18 5.27
C PRO A 14 -6.96 5.83 3.95
N MET A 15 -5.69 6.24 3.83
CA MET A 15 -5.14 6.86 2.63
C MET A 15 -5.02 5.85 1.49
N ALA A 16 -4.50 4.64 1.78
CA ALA A 16 -4.39 3.55 0.82
C ALA A 16 -5.76 3.07 0.34
N GLN A 17 -6.75 2.98 1.24
CA GLN A 17 -8.14 2.64 0.88
C GLN A 17 -8.79 3.72 -0.01
N ALA A 18 -8.56 4.99 0.29
CA ALA A 18 -9.08 6.08 -0.53
C ALA A 18 -8.49 6.07 -1.94
N ASP A 19 -7.18 5.83 -2.06
CA ASP A 19 -6.49 5.72 -3.34
C ASP A 19 -6.94 4.49 -4.15
N ALA A 20 -7.08 3.33 -3.51
CA ALA A 20 -7.50 2.08 -4.16
C ALA A 20 -8.85 2.18 -4.89
N LYS A 21 -9.75 3.06 -4.45
CA LYS A 21 -11.03 3.31 -5.12
C LYS A 21 -10.86 3.79 -6.56
N THR A 22 -9.82 4.56 -6.82
CA THR A 22 -9.54 5.15 -8.13
C THR A 22 -8.43 4.42 -8.88
N SER A 23 -7.32 4.12 -8.21
CA SER A 23 -6.16 3.47 -8.81
C SER A 23 -6.39 2.01 -9.17
N LYS A 24 -7.31 1.32 -8.47
CA LYS A 24 -7.52 -0.13 -8.55
C LYS A 24 -6.30 -0.95 -8.14
N VAL A 25 -5.39 -0.36 -7.38
CA VAL A 25 -4.29 -1.06 -6.69
C VAL A 25 -4.77 -1.46 -5.30
N LEU A 26 -4.55 -2.70 -4.89
CA LEU A 26 -4.98 -3.19 -3.57
C LEU A 26 -4.39 -2.35 -2.45
N ALA A 27 -5.22 -1.95 -1.50
CA ALA A 27 -4.78 -1.20 -0.32
C ALA A 27 -3.78 -2.02 0.51
N SER A 28 -4.01 -3.33 0.66
CA SER A 28 -3.09 -4.25 1.33
C SER A 28 -1.69 -4.25 0.70
N LEU A 29 -1.60 -4.27 -0.63
CA LEU A 29 -0.33 -4.19 -1.35
C LEU A 29 0.37 -2.85 -1.10
N THR A 30 -0.36 -1.74 -1.26
CA THR A 30 0.17 -0.39 -1.01
C THR A 30 0.71 -0.23 0.41
N ILE A 31 -0.03 -0.73 1.42
CA ILE A 31 0.39 -0.68 2.82
C ILE A 31 1.64 -1.53 3.05
N ALA A 32 1.67 -2.77 2.52
CA ALA A 32 2.82 -3.67 2.67
C ALA A 32 4.09 -3.10 2.03
N GLN A 33 3.99 -2.52 0.84
CA GLN A 33 5.10 -1.82 0.20
C GLN A 33 5.57 -0.62 1.02
N ALA A 34 4.66 0.24 1.48
CA ALA A 34 5.01 1.38 2.29
C ALA A 34 5.71 0.99 3.61
N ILE A 35 5.31 -0.14 4.22
CA ILE A 35 5.98 -0.70 5.40
C ILE A 35 7.45 -1.03 5.11
N LEU A 36 7.72 -1.73 4.00
CA LEU A 36 9.08 -2.14 3.62
C LEU A 36 9.94 -0.95 3.23
N GLU A 37 9.44 -0.14 2.30
CA GLU A 37 10.21 0.94 1.66
C GLU A 37 10.51 2.11 2.61
N SER A 38 9.60 2.41 3.54
CA SER A 38 9.73 3.54 4.45
C SER A 38 10.25 3.19 5.85
N ASN A 39 10.51 1.91 6.14
CA ASN A 39 10.75 1.44 7.51
C ASN A 39 9.64 1.91 8.47
N ASN A 40 8.38 1.62 8.14
CA ASN A 40 7.20 2.09 8.89
C ASN A 40 7.10 3.62 9.02
N GLY A 41 7.48 4.35 7.99
CA GLY A 41 7.49 5.80 8.01
C GLY A 41 8.66 6.43 8.78
N ASN A 42 9.62 5.62 9.20
CA ASN A 42 10.74 6.06 10.04
C ASN A 42 12.02 6.36 9.24
N SER A 43 12.06 6.11 7.93
CA SER A 43 13.22 6.48 7.12
C SER A 43 13.40 8.00 7.05
N LEU A 44 14.63 8.47 6.91
CA LEU A 44 14.91 9.91 6.75
C LEU A 44 14.17 10.50 5.55
N LEU A 45 14.14 9.76 4.44
CA LEU A 45 13.41 10.15 3.24
C LEU A 45 11.92 10.39 3.53
N THR A 46 11.30 9.52 4.34
CA THR A 46 9.89 9.70 4.71
C THR A 46 9.69 10.84 5.69
N GLN A 47 10.56 10.96 6.69
CA GLN A 47 10.44 12.02 7.71
C GLN A 47 10.64 13.43 7.15
N GLN A 48 11.53 13.59 6.19
CA GLN A 48 11.90 14.89 5.62
C GLN A 48 11.19 15.19 4.29
N GLY A 49 10.88 14.15 3.52
CA GLY A 49 10.32 14.28 2.17
C GLY A 49 8.93 13.69 1.98
N ASN A 50 8.27 13.18 3.04
CA ASN A 50 6.98 12.49 2.97
C ASN A 50 6.93 11.36 1.91
N ALA A 51 8.07 10.80 1.53
CA ALA A 51 8.19 9.79 0.49
C ALA A 51 8.15 8.38 1.09
N LEU A 52 7.10 7.64 0.79
CA LEU A 52 6.85 6.30 1.35
C LEU A 52 7.47 5.15 0.54
N PHE A 53 7.80 5.38 -0.75
CA PHE A 53 8.13 4.31 -1.69
C PHE A 53 9.49 4.46 -2.36
N GLY A 54 10.30 5.42 -1.97
CA GLY A 54 11.65 5.60 -2.50
C GLY A 54 11.72 5.80 -4.02
N ILE A 55 10.72 6.48 -4.62
CA ILE A 55 10.70 6.69 -6.06
C ILE A 55 11.76 7.71 -6.46
N LYS A 56 12.67 7.33 -7.36
CA LYS A 56 13.74 8.22 -7.84
C LYS A 56 13.19 9.39 -8.63
N ALA A 57 13.76 10.57 -8.40
CA ALA A 57 13.44 11.79 -9.16
C ALA A 57 14.18 11.76 -10.50
N THR A 58 13.49 11.36 -11.55
CA THR A 58 14.01 11.37 -12.91
C THR A 58 14.03 12.80 -13.49
N ARG A 59 14.67 12.99 -14.66
CA ARG A 59 14.68 14.28 -15.37
C ARG A 59 13.29 14.83 -15.70
N SER A 60 12.27 13.98 -15.79
CA SER A 60 10.88 14.38 -16.05
C SER A 60 10.13 14.81 -14.78
N TRP A 61 10.67 14.54 -13.59
CA TRP A 61 10.05 14.95 -12.34
C TRP A 61 10.11 16.48 -12.17
N ARG A 62 8.97 17.12 -11.83
CA ARG A 62 8.85 18.57 -11.65
C ARG A 62 8.50 18.98 -10.21
N GLY A 63 8.33 18.00 -9.33
CA GLY A 63 8.05 18.21 -7.90
C GLY A 63 9.32 18.43 -7.08
N LYS A 64 9.14 18.46 -5.77
CA LYS A 64 10.25 18.56 -4.81
C LYS A 64 11.14 17.33 -4.88
N VAL A 65 12.44 17.52 -4.65
CA VAL A 65 13.45 16.45 -4.58
C VAL A 65 14.07 16.45 -3.20
N TRP A 66 14.12 15.28 -2.58
CA TRP A 66 14.96 15.03 -1.42
C TRP A 66 16.24 14.35 -1.89
N THR A 67 17.39 14.82 -1.43
CA THR A 67 18.70 14.28 -1.78
C THR A 67 19.37 13.72 -0.55
N GLY A 68 19.82 12.48 -0.62
CA GLY A 68 20.44 11.82 0.51
C GLY A 68 21.29 10.61 0.12
N LYS A 69 22.05 10.11 1.10
CA LYS A 69 22.84 8.89 0.93
C LYS A 69 21.92 7.68 0.88
N THR A 70 22.12 6.82 -0.10
CA THR A 70 21.46 5.52 -0.22
C THR A 70 22.52 4.45 -0.51
N ILE A 71 22.17 3.19 -0.21
CA ILE A 71 23.03 2.04 -0.49
C ILE A 71 22.44 1.32 -1.70
N GLU A 72 23.26 1.14 -2.72
CA GLU A 72 22.90 0.41 -3.93
C GLU A 72 23.83 -0.82 -4.09
N TYR A 73 23.30 -1.89 -4.69
CA TYR A 73 24.02 -3.13 -4.96
C TYR A 73 24.03 -3.39 -6.47
N TYR A 74 24.99 -2.83 -7.18
CA TYR A 74 25.08 -2.94 -8.65
C TYR A 74 25.44 -4.36 -9.13
N ASP A 75 26.16 -5.12 -8.31
CA ASP A 75 26.57 -6.51 -8.56
C ASP A 75 25.81 -7.53 -7.71
N GLY A 76 24.81 -7.08 -6.94
CA GLY A 76 24.05 -7.89 -6.00
C GLY A 76 24.83 -8.29 -4.74
N LYS A 77 26.08 -7.85 -4.56
CA LYS A 77 26.96 -8.24 -3.45
C LYS A 77 27.60 -7.05 -2.76
N THR A 78 28.10 -6.07 -3.51
CA THR A 78 28.90 -4.96 -2.97
C THR A 78 28.00 -3.76 -2.67
N ALA A 79 27.91 -3.41 -1.39
CA ALA A 79 27.18 -2.22 -0.94
C ALA A 79 27.95 -0.96 -1.33
N THR A 80 27.37 -0.14 -2.18
CA THR A 80 27.94 1.16 -2.60
C THR A 80 27.08 2.28 -2.09
N THR A 81 27.66 3.19 -1.30
CA THR A 81 26.94 4.39 -0.84
C THR A 81 27.01 5.45 -1.94
N ILE A 82 25.86 5.86 -2.45
CA ILE A 82 25.73 6.95 -3.41
C ILE A 82 24.83 8.06 -2.86
N VAL A 83 24.95 9.24 -3.46
CA VAL A 83 23.99 10.33 -3.22
C VAL A 83 23.02 10.33 -4.38
N ASP A 84 21.73 10.16 -4.09
CA ASP A 84 20.69 10.11 -5.11
C ASP A 84 19.51 11.01 -4.75
N GLY A 85 18.75 11.39 -5.77
CA GLY A 85 17.55 12.23 -5.64
C GLY A 85 16.28 11.41 -5.69
N PHE A 86 15.43 11.58 -4.68
CA PHE A 86 14.13 10.93 -4.59
C PHE A 86 13.01 11.95 -4.66
N ARG A 87 11.86 11.54 -5.20
CA ARG A 87 10.65 12.37 -5.20
C ARG A 87 10.26 12.67 -3.77
N ALA A 88 9.99 13.95 -3.48
CA ALA A 88 9.49 14.41 -2.19
C ALA A 88 8.12 15.07 -2.35
N TYR A 89 7.28 14.96 -1.33
CA TYR A 89 5.89 15.30 -1.38
C TYR A 89 5.50 16.22 -0.22
N THR A 90 4.32 16.82 -0.31
CA THR A 90 3.74 17.65 0.75
C THR A 90 3.05 16.81 1.82
N SER A 91 2.63 15.60 1.47
CA SER A 91 1.95 14.66 2.37
C SER A 91 2.17 13.21 1.97
N TRP A 92 1.79 12.27 2.85
CA TRP A 92 1.80 10.84 2.56
C TRP A 92 0.75 10.45 1.52
N GLU A 93 -0.39 11.14 1.49
CA GLU A 93 -1.43 10.93 0.48
C GLU A 93 -0.90 11.24 -0.94
N GLU A 94 -0.10 12.29 -1.07
CA GLU A 94 0.52 12.65 -2.35
C GLU A 94 1.52 11.57 -2.78
N SER A 95 2.32 11.05 -1.84
CA SER A 95 3.24 9.94 -2.09
C SER A 95 2.51 8.68 -2.56
N ILE A 96 1.38 8.33 -1.94
CA ILE A 96 0.55 7.17 -2.33
C ILE A 96 -0.02 7.38 -3.73
N LYS A 97 -0.58 8.56 -4.03
CA LYS A 97 -1.12 8.87 -5.36
C LYS A 97 -0.06 8.79 -6.46
N ASP A 98 1.14 9.28 -6.19
CA ASP A 98 2.22 9.21 -7.19
C ASP A 98 2.73 7.77 -7.38
N HIS A 99 2.79 6.97 -6.32
CA HIS A 99 3.08 5.55 -6.40
C HIS A 99 2.03 4.82 -7.27
N SER A 100 0.75 5.01 -7.00
CA SER A 100 -0.32 4.39 -7.79
C SER A 100 -0.33 4.90 -9.23
N LYS A 101 0.01 6.17 -9.45
CA LYS A 101 0.21 6.72 -10.80
C LYS A 101 1.32 6.00 -11.54
N LEU A 102 2.45 5.71 -10.88
CA LEU A 102 3.53 4.92 -11.46
C LEU A 102 3.04 3.53 -11.88
N LEU A 103 2.26 2.85 -11.02
CA LEU A 103 1.76 1.50 -11.31
C LEU A 103 0.70 1.48 -12.43
N THR A 104 -0.16 2.50 -12.48
CA THR A 104 -1.22 2.57 -13.49
C THR A 104 -0.74 3.03 -14.86
N GLN A 105 0.34 3.82 -14.92
CA GLN A 105 0.85 4.38 -16.17
C GLN A 105 1.94 3.55 -16.83
N ALA A 106 2.75 2.81 -16.06
CA ALA A 106 3.81 1.99 -16.63
C ALA A 106 3.25 0.61 -17.03
N SER A 107 3.31 0.29 -18.32
CA SER A 107 2.74 -0.92 -18.91
C SER A 107 3.19 -2.23 -18.25
N ARG A 108 4.41 -2.25 -17.69
CA ARG A 108 4.96 -3.43 -16.99
C ARG A 108 4.14 -3.82 -15.74
N TYR A 109 3.42 -2.89 -15.11
CA TYR A 109 2.60 -3.15 -13.93
C TYR A 109 1.12 -3.41 -14.26
N LYS A 110 0.75 -3.54 -15.54
CA LYS A 110 -0.65 -3.73 -15.96
C LYS A 110 -1.35 -4.90 -15.26
N ALA A 111 -0.62 -5.98 -14.96
CA ALA A 111 -1.18 -7.15 -14.28
C ALA A 111 -1.47 -6.93 -12.78
N VAL A 112 -0.91 -5.87 -12.18
CA VAL A 112 -1.16 -5.50 -10.78
C VAL A 112 -2.44 -4.70 -10.62
N VAL A 113 -2.75 -3.87 -11.62
CA VAL A 113 -3.90 -2.96 -11.58
C VAL A 113 -5.19 -3.73 -11.79
N GLY A 114 -6.09 -3.69 -10.82
CA GLY A 114 -7.36 -4.41 -10.86
C GLY A 114 -7.27 -5.88 -10.41
N GLU A 115 -6.08 -6.38 -10.05
CA GLU A 115 -5.95 -7.70 -9.43
C GLU A 115 -6.60 -7.67 -8.04
N THR A 116 -7.34 -8.73 -7.71
CA THR A 116 -8.11 -8.86 -6.46
C THR A 116 -7.50 -9.90 -5.50
N ASP A 117 -6.62 -10.75 -5.98
CA ASP A 117 -5.85 -11.68 -5.17
C ASP A 117 -4.53 -11.01 -4.78
N TYR A 118 -4.35 -10.74 -3.47
CA TYR A 118 -3.15 -10.09 -2.97
C TYR A 118 -1.87 -10.90 -3.20
N LYS A 119 -1.94 -12.23 -3.18
CA LYS A 119 -0.77 -13.09 -3.45
C LYS A 119 -0.30 -12.92 -4.88
N LYS A 120 -1.25 -12.96 -5.80
CA LYS A 120 -0.99 -12.75 -7.22
C LYS A 120 -0.51 -11.30 -7.48
N ALA A 121 -1.13 -10.30 -6.86
CA ALA A 121 -0.68 -8.91 -6.97
C ALA A 121 0.78 -8.73 -6.50
N CYS A 122 1.17 -9.37 -5.37
CA CYS A 122 2.56 -9.36 -4.88
C CYS A 122 3.53 -10.06 -5.83
N GLN A 123 3.13 -11.16 -6.46
CA GLN A 123 3.94 -11.86 -7.45
C GLN A 123 4.11 -11.03 -8.73
N GLU A 124 3.03 -10.45 -9.24
CA GLU A 124 3.08 -9.65 -10.46
C GLU A 124 3.87 -8.34 -10.29
N ILE A 125 3.80 -7.67 -9.14
CA ILE A 125 4.61 -6.47 -8.90
C ILE A 125 6.10 -6.80 -8.83
N HIS A 126 6.47 -7.92 -8.24
CA HIS A 126 7.85 -8.41 -8.20
C HIS A 126 8.33 -8.80 -9.61
N LYS A 127 7.56 -9.61 -10.34
CA LYS A 127 7.84 -10.02 -11.72
C LYS A 127 8.00 -8.83 -12.66
N ALA A 128 7.25 -7.76 -12.43
CA ALA A 128 7.37 -6.51 -13.17
C ALA A 128 8.64 -5.70 -12.82
N GLY A 129 9.49 -6.19 -11.91
CA GLY A 129 10.76 -5.58 -11.55
C GLY A 129 10.60 -4.34 -10.67
N TYR A 130 9.64 -4.34 -9.75
CA TYR A 130 9.53 -3.24 -8.78
C TYR A 130 10.73 -3.20 -7.83
N ALA A 131 11.19 -4.36 -7.39
CA ALA A 131 12.37 -4.54 -6.57
C ALA A 131 13.25 -5.67 -7.10
N THR A 132 14.55 -5.60 -6.82
CA THR A 132 15.56 -6.60 -7.22
C THR A 132 15.71 -7.74 -6.20
N ASP A 133 15.14 -7.58 -5.00
CA ASP A 133 15.17 -8.59 -3.95
C ASP A 133 14.37 -9.84 -4.38
N PRO A 134 14.99 -11.02 -4.52
CA PRO A 134 14.31 -12.23 -4.97
C PRO A 134 13.17 -12.67 -4.05
N SER A 135 13.20 -12.28 -2.78
CA SER A 135 12.15 -12.59 -1.78
C SER A 135 11.13 -11.44 -1.61
N TYR A 136 11.05 -10.51 -2.55
CA TYR A 136 10.19 -9.33 -2.39
C TYR A 136 8.71 -9.69 -2.27
N ALA A 137 8.22 -10.56 -3.16
CA ALA A 137 6.83 -11.01 -3.13
C ALA A 137 6.48 -11.71 -1.81
N GLU A 138 7.33 -12.61 -1.34
CA GLU A 138 7.14 -13.36 -0.10
C GLU A 138 7.13 -12.42 1.12
N LYS A 139 7.99 -11.41 1.13
CA LYS A 139 8.01 -10.38 2.19
C LYS A 139 6.72 -9.58 2.23
N LEU A 140 6.18 -9.18 1.08
CA LEU A 140 4.90 -8.49 0.99
C LEU A 140 3.75 -9.40 1.47
N ILE A 141 3.68 -10.64 0.99
CA ILE A 141 2.66 -11.61 1.40
C ILE A 141 2.71 -11.84 2.92
N ALA A 142 3.90 -12.07 3.47
CA ALA A 142 4.07 -12.27 4.92
C ALA A 142 3.59 -11.06 5.74
N LEU A 143 3.83 -9.84 5.27
CA LEU A 143 3.32 -8.62 5.92
C LEU A 143 1.79 -8.53 5.83
N ILE A 144 1.21 -8.82 4.68
CA ILE A 144 -0.24 -8.78 4.47
C ILE A 144 -0.93 -9.79 5.38
N GLU A 145 -0.42 -11.02 5.45
CA GLU A 145 -0.97 -12.08 6.30
C GLU A 145 -0.78 -11.78 7.78
N LYS A 146 0.45 -11.44 8.21
CA LYS A 146 0.78 -11.19 9.62
C LYS A 146 -0.04 -10.05 10.24
N TYR A 147 -0.33 -9.01 9.48
CA TYR A 147 -1.06 -7.84 9.97
C TYR A 147 -2.49 -7.77 9.45
N ASN A 148 -2.99 -8.85 8.83
CA ASN A 148 -4.33 -8.94 8.27
C ASN A 148 -4.70 -7.72 7.39
N LEU A 149 -3.76 -7.32 6.50
CA LEU A 149 -3.95 -6.11 5.70
C LEU A 149 -5.07 -6.25 4.66
N VAL A 150 -5.47 -7.50 4.33
CA VAL A 150 -6.59 -7.79 3.43
C VAL A 150 -7.90 -7.15 3.91
N GLN A 151 -8.05 -6.90 5.22
CA GLN A 151 -9.21 -6.18 5.76
C GLN A 151 -9.41 -4.80 5.12
N TYR A 152 -8.35 -4.18 4.62
CA TYR A 152 -8.41 -2.87 3.97
C TYR A 152 -8.81 -2.95 2.49
N ASP A 153 -8.82 -4.15 1.88
CA ASP A 153 -9.27 -4.38 0.51
C ASP A 153 -10.78 -4.63 0.40
N ILE A 154 -11.45 -4.96 1.51
CA ILE A 154 -12.85 -5.42 1.54
C ILE A 154 -13.81 -4.40 0.95
N ALA A 155 -13.60 -3.11 1.22
CA ALA A 155 -14.43 -2.06 0.65
C ALA A 155 -14.48 -2.10 -0.89
N HIS A 156 -13.45 -2.61 -1.54
CA HIS A 156 -13.38 -2.72 -2.99
C HIS A 156 -14.15 -3.94 -3.52
N LYS A 157 -14.11 -5.06 -2.80
CA LYS A 157 -14.79 -6.31 -3.19
C LYS A 157 -16.30 -6.20 -2.96
N VAL A 158 -16.68 -5.68 -1.79
CA VAL A 158 -18.09 -5.52 -1.37
C VAL A 158 -18.83 -4.50 -2.25
N ILE A 159 -18.20 -3.37 -2.62
CA ILE A 159 -18.83 -2.35 -3.49
C ILE A 159 -19.14 -2.88 -4.88
N LYS A 160 -18.39 -3.86 -5.39
CA LYS A 160 -18.67 -4.46 -6.70
C LYS A 160 -19.79 -5.49 -6.68
N GLU A 161 -19.95 -6.22 -5.57
CA GLU A 161 -20.85 -7.37 -5.48
C GLU A 161 -22.20 -6.99 -4.83
N ASP A 162 -22.22 -6.03 -3.90
CA ASP A 162 -23.43 -5.61 -3.19
C ASP A 162 -23.31 -4.19 -2.62
N PRO A 163 -23.97 -3.18 -3.21
CA PRO A 163 -23.94 -1.79 -2.74
C PRO A 163 -24.56 -1.57 -1.34
N GLU A 164 -25.54 -2.38 -0.94
CA GLU A 164 -26.16 -2.28 0.39
C GLU A 164 -25.22 -2.78 1.48
N LEU A 165 -24.54 -3.90 1.19
CA LEU A 165 -23.50 -4.44 2.05
C LEU A 165 -22.32 -3.47 2.18
N ALA A 166 -21.94 -2.79 1.09
CA ALA A 166 -20.90 -1.75 1.12
C ALA A 166 -21.26 -0.61 2.10
N THR A 167 -22.52 -0.21 2.12
CA THR A 167 -23.02 0.83 3.03
C THR A 167 -22.97 0.36 4.48
N ALA A 168 -23.39 -0.86 4.77
CA ALA A 168 -23.35 -1.46 6.11
C ALA A 168 -21.90 -1.60 6.62
N VAL A 169 -20.99 -2.11 5.80
CA VAL A 169 -19.56 -2.21 6.13
C VAL A 169 -18.94 -0.84 6.40
N SER A 170 -19.27 0.17 5.61
CA SER A 170 -18.77 1.54 5.81
C SER A 170 -19.25 2.15 7.13
N LYS A 171 -20.50 1.86 7.55
CA LYS A 171 -21.03 2.28 8.86
C LYS A 171 -20.29 1.60 10.01
N LEU A 172 -20.04 0.30 9.93
CA LEU A 172 -19.31 -0.47 10.94
C LEU A 172 -17.85 0.00 11.11
N ILE A 173 -17.17 0.26 10.00
CA ILE A 173 -15.81 0.80 10.03
C ILE A 173 -15.79 2.20 10.68
N LYS A 174 -16.77 3.05 10.38
CA LYS A 174 -16.89 4.39 10.98
C LYS A 174 -17.18 4.33 12.49
N SER A 175 -17.87 3.29 12.97
CA SER A 175 -18.14 3.07 14.40
C SER A 175 -16.94 2.45 15.16
N GLY A 176 -15.79 2.26 14.51
CA GLY A 176 -14.58 1.73 15.16
C GLY A 176 -14.57 0.21 15.34
N ILE A 177 -15.51 -0.51 14.75
CA ILE A 177 -15.55 -1.97 14.80
C ILE A 177 -14.48 -2.51 13.84
N GLN A 178 -13.51 -3.24 14.39
CA GLN A 178 -12.53 -4.00 13.60
C GLN A 178 -13.17 -5.32 13.14
N LEU A 179 -13.37 -5.42 11.82
CA LEU A 179 -13.90 -6.63 11.20
C LEU A 179 -12.75 -7.56 10.84
N GLN A 180 -12.82 -8.82 11.32
CA GLN A 180 -11.85 -9.85 11.00
C GLN A 180 -12.26 -10.56 9.69
N TYR A 181 -11.31 -10.84 8.79
CA TYR A 181 -11.58 -11.51 7.51
C TYR A 181 -12.31 -12.85 7.66
N ASN A 182 -12.01 -13.60 8.73
CA ASN A 182 -12.66 -14.88 9.01
C ASN A 182 -14.12 -14.74 9.45
N ASP A 183 -14.52 -13.59 9.96
CA ASP A 183 -15.90 -13.33 10.38
C ASP A 183 -16.84 -13.22 9.17
N TRP A 184 -16.31 -12.77 8.02
CA TRP A 184 -17.07 -12.62 6.77
C TRP A 184 -17.49 -13.93 6.12
N LYS A 185 -16.80 -15.03 6.36
CA LYS A 185 -17.20 -16.37 5.90
C LYS A 185 -18.33 -16.98 6.72
N ARG A 186 -18.59 -16.43 7.92
CA ARG A 186 -19.58 -16.97 8.89
C ARG A 186 -20.77 -16.04 9.11
N VAL A 187 -20.71 -14.80 8.68
CA VAL A 187 -21.81 -13.86 8.85
C VAL A 187 -22.87 -14.17 7.81
N ASP A 188 -23.98 -14.71 8.28
CA ASP A 188 -25.23 -14.76 7.54
C ASP A 188 -25.65 -13.30 7.31
N LEU A 189 -25.41 -12.79 6.12
CA LEU A 189 -25.56 -11.37 5.74
C LEU A 189 -26.98 -10.81 5.97
N ILE A 190 -27.95 -11.71 6.11
CA ILE A 190 -29.36 -11.41 6.45
C ILE A 190 -29.52 -10.81 7.86
N LYS A 191 -28.57 -11.04 8.78
CA LYS A 191 -28.65 -10.52 10.15
C LYS A 191 -28.15 -9.08 10.32
N LEU A 192 -27.36 -8.57 9.38
CA LEU A 192 -26.83 -7.20 9.46
C LEU A 192 -27.81 -6.12 9.01
N SER A 193 -28.85 -6.50 8.25
CA SER A 193 -29.92 -5.56 7.85
C SER A 193 -30.84 -5.13 9.00
N ASN A 194 -30.75 -5.79 10.15
CA ASN A 194 -31.62 -5.58 11.32
C ASN A 194 -30.92 -4.88 12.50
N VAL A 195 -29.80 -4.22 12.31
CA VAL A 195 -29.18 -3.40 13.36
C VAL A 195 -29.88 -2.04 13.38
N PRO A 196 -30.57 -1.66 14.51
CA PRO A 196 -31.23 -0.35 14.61
C PRO A 196 -30.21 0.80 14.48
N ALA A 197 -30.67 1.90 13.92
CA ALA A 197 -29.90 3.13 13.71
C ALA A 197 -29.43 3.77 15.02
#